data_7aee27bd4398695080f6e80f8a542c0d
#
_entry.id   7aee27bd4398695080f6e80f8a542c0d
#
_cell.length_a   1.000
_cell.length_b   1.000
_cell.length_c   1.000
_cell.angle_alpha   90.00
_cell.angle_beta   90.00
_cell.angle_gamma   90.00
#
_symmetry.space_group_name_H-M   'P 1'
#
loop_
_entity.id
_entity.type
_entity.pdbx_description
1 polymer ?
#
loop_
_entity_poly.entity_id
_entity_poly.type
_entity_poly.pdbx_seq_one_letter_code
_entity_poly.pdbx_strand_id
1 'polypeptide(L)'
;MKPSRRALAPSFSIADFRAALGMFATGVTIVTARGADGEPVGLTANSFNSVSLEPPLVLWSLARSAGSMPAFERGSHYTINILAADQHALAERFASKAADRFRDLMFREGAAAVFECFNRSRYEEGDHVIFVGEVERCEQRAGAQPLIFHGGRYFTELPL
;
A
#
# COMPACT_ATOMS: atom_id res chain seq x y z
N MET A 1 2.37 28.87 -0.38
CA MET A 1 1.64 29.59 0.68
C MET A 1 0.61 28.63 1.27
N LYS A 2 0.75 28.23 2.54
CA LYS A 2 -0.29 27.41 3.20
C LYS A 2 -1.57 28.25 3.32
N PRO A 3 -2.74 27.72 2.99
CA PRO A 3 -3.98 28.45 3.17
C PRO A 3 -4.17 28.83 4.65
N SER A 4 -4.43 30.08 4.93
CA SER A 4 -4.59 30.61 6.28
C SER A 4 -5.92 30.26 6.95
N ARG A 5 -6.77 29.48 6.29
CA ARG A 5 -8.06 29.04 6.84
C ARG A 5 -7.90 27.67 7.51
N ARG A 6 -8.14 27.67 8.82
CA ARG A 6 -8.31 26.43 9.58
C ARG A 6 -9.56 25.70 9.06
N ALA A 7 -9.45 24.40 8.80
CA ALA A 7 -10.59 23.57 8.44
C ALA A 7 -11.66 23.63 9.53
N LEU A 8 -12.93 23.51 9.14
CA LEU A 8 -14.03 23.34 10.11
C LEU A 8 -13.83 22.04 10.87
N ALA A 9 -14.28 22.00 12.12
CA ALA A 9 -14.31 20.76 12.90
C ALA A 9 -15.23 19.75 12.18
N PRO A 10 -14.82 18.47 12.10
CA PRO A 10 -15.66 17.44 11.49
C PRO A 10 -17.00 17.31 12.21
N SER A 11 -18.08 17.15 11.45
CA SER A 11 -19.45 16.88 11.96
C SER A 11 -19.81 15.41 11.93
N PHE A 12 -18.83 14.52 11.72
CA PHE A 12 -19.00 13.07 11.59
C PHE A 12 -18.03 12.33 12.53
N SER A 13 -18.38 11.11 12.88
CA SER A 13 -17.51 10.24 13.66
C SER A 13 -16.41 9.58 12.79
N ILE A 14 -15.35 9.08 13.44
CA ILE A 14 -14.32 8.28 12.75
C ILE A 14 -14.94 7.02 12.10
N ALA A 15 -15.97 6.44 12.71
CA ALA A 15 -16.67 5.29 12.17
C ALA A 15 -17.41 5.64 10.87
N ASP A 16 -18.12 6.79 10.84
CA ASP A 16 -18.79 7.27 9.64
C ASP A 16 -17.78 7.56 8.52
N PHE A 17 -16.65 8.17 8.87
CA PHE A 17 -15.59 8.45 7.90
C PHE A 17 -15.00 7.16 7.30
N ARG A 18 -14.72 6.15 8.13
CA ARG A 18 -14.23 4.85 7.65
C ARG A 18 -15.26 4.14 6.78
N ALA A 19 -16.54 4.21 7.12
CA ALA A 19 -17.61 3.62 6.32
C ALA A 19 -17.68 4.29 4.93
N ALA A 20 -17.58 5.62 4.88
CA ALA A 20 -17.55 6.37 3.63
C ALA A 20 -16.32 6.02 2.77
N LEU A 21 -15.12 5.94 3.38
CA LEU A 21 -13.91 5.50 2.68
C LEU A 21 -14.04 4.08 2.14
N GLY A 22 -14.72 3.19 2.86
CA GLY A 22 -14.98 1.81 2.46
C GLY A 22 -15.83 1.66 1.18
N MET A 23 -16.56 2.72 0.78
CA MET A 23 -17.32 2.73 -0.47
C MET A 23 -16.43 2.81 -1.71
N PHE A 24 -15.17 3.22 -1.56
CA PHE A 24 -14.22 3.26 -2.65
C PHE A 24 -13.53 1.90 -2.80
N ALA A 25 -13.92 1.13 -3.81
CA ALA A 25 -13.29 -0.15 -4.13
C ALA A 25 -11.86 0.08 -4.60
N THR A 26 -10.91 -0.65 -4.01
CA THR A 26 -9.49 -0.56 -4.34
C THR A 26 -8.92 -1.91 -4.74
N GLY A 27 -7.75 -1.91 -5.38
CA GLY A 27 -6.86 -3.05 -5.37
C GLY A 27 -6.28 -3.27 -3.97
N VAL A 28 -5.48 -4.32 -3.84
CA VAL A 28 -4.75 -4.67 -2.62
C VAL A 28 -3.28 -4.82 -2.96
N THR A 29 -2.42 -4.21 -2.16
CA THR A 29 -0.97 -4.32 -2.36
C THR A 29 -0.29 -4.87 -1.12
N ILE A 30 0.87 -5.50 -1.33
CA ILE A 30 1.87 -5.69 -0.28
C ILE A 30 3.08 -4.83 -0.64
N VAL A 31 3.42 -3.91 0.25
CA VAL A 31 4.60 -3.07 0.11
C VAL A 31 5.71 -3.65 0.97
N THR A 32 6.87 -3.85 0.38
CA THR A 32 8.04 -4.46 1.04
C THR A 32 9.27 -3.59 0.92
N ALA A 33 10.11 -3.62 1.95
CA ALA A 33 11.41 -2.99 1.98
C ALA A 33 12.39 -3.82 2.83
N ARG A 34 13.63 -3.37 2.95
CA ARG A 34 14.59 -3.94 3.89
C ARG A 34 14.79 -3.00 5.08
N GLY A 35 14.77 -3.56 6.26
CA GLY A 35 15.15 -2.88 7.49
C GLY A 35 16.65 -2.57 7.53
N ALA A 36 17.07 -1.82 8.55
CA ALA A 36 18.49 -1.44 8.73
C ALA A 36 19.41 -2.64 8.97
N ASP A 37 18.86 -3.74 9.48
CA ASP A 37 19.52 -5.03 9.70
C ASP A 37 19.54 -5.93 8.45
N GLY A 38 18.96 -5.47 7.34
CA GLY A 38 18.82 -6.22 6.10
C GLY A 38 17.62 -7.18 6.07
N GLU A 39 16.91 -7.34 7.19
CA GLU A 39 15.70 -8.17 7.25
C GLU A 39 14.53 -7.58 6.46
N PRO A 40 13.72 -8.41 5.80
CA PRO A 40 12.59 -7.92 5.04
C PRO A 40 11.49 -7.40 5.98
N VAL A 41 10.89 -6.28 5.62
CA VAL A 41 9.68 -5.74 6.23
C VAL A 41 8.60 -5.59 5.18
N GLY A 42 7.34 -5.70 5.57
CA GLY A 42 6.24 -5.56 4.64
C GLY A 42 4.88 -5.47 5.32
N LEU A 43 3.93 -4.94 4.60
CA LEU A 43 2.55 -4.77 5.06
C LEU A 43 1.57 -4.75 3.89
N THR A 44 0.34 -5.10 4.20
CA THR A 44 -0.79 -4.94 3.28
C THR A 44 -1.27 -3.50 3.29
N ALA A 45 -1.43 -2.91 2.11
CA ALA A 45 -1.94 -1.56 1.93
C ALA A 45 -2.89 -1.48 0.74
N ASN A 46 -3.92 -0.66 0.86
CA ASN A 46 -4.86 -0.33 -0.22
C ASN A 46 -4.84 1.17 -0.59
N SER A 47 -3.86 1.90 -0.09
CA SER A 47 -3.68 3.33 -0.35
C SER A 47 -2.89 3.64 -1.63
N PHE A 48 -2.52 2.61 -2.39
CA PHE A 48 -1.78 2.77 -3.64
C PHE A 48 -2.55 3.58 -4.67
N ASN A 49 -1.86 4.52 -5.33
CA ASN A 49 -2.40 5.26 -6.47
C ASN A 49 -1.29 5.68 -7.44
N SER A 50 -1.65 5.86 -8.71
CA SER A 50 -0.78 6.48 -9.71
C SER A 50 -0.69 8.00 -9.48
N VAL A 51 0.44 8.60 -9.83
CA VAL A 51 0.67 10.04 -9.69
C VAL A 51 1.05 10.67 -11.03
N SER A 52 2.04 10.10 -11.74
CA SER A 52 2.59 10.68 -12.98
C SER A 52 3.10 9.58 -13.90
N LEU A 53 3.06 9.84 -15.19
CA LEU A 53 3.66 8.96 -16.19
C LEU A 53 5.08 9.40 -16.59
N GLU A 54 5.39 10.69 -16.44
CA GLU A 54 6.71 11.24 -16.77
C GLU A 54 7.11 12.32 -15.75
N PRO A 55 8.02 12.01 -14.83
CA PRO A 55 8.54 10.66 -14.54
C PRO A 55 7.45 9.72 -14.03
N PRO A 56 7.66 8.38 -14.10
CA PRO A 56 6.68 7.43 -13.62
C PRO A 56 6.64 7.41 -12.09
N LEU A 57 5.57 7.96 -11.52
CA LEU A 57 5.39 8.11 -10.07
C LEU A 57 4.13 7.40 -9.60
N VAL A 58 4.26 6.78 -8.43
CA VAL A 58 3.16 6.19 -7.66
C VAL A 58 3.21 6.70 -6.22
N LEU A 59 2.10 6.61 -5.50
CA LEU A 59 2.05 6.91 -4.07
C LEU A 59 1.37 5.80 -3.28
N TRP A 60 1.66 5.76 -1.99
CA TRP A 60 0.95 5.00 -0.97
C TRP A 60 1.15 5.66 0.40
N SER A 61 0.37 5.27 1.40
CA SER A 61 0.40 5.89 2.72
C SER A 61 0.60 4.84 3.81
N LEU A 62 1.36 5.20 4.85
CA LEU A 62 1.63 4.37 6.01
C LEU A 62 1.33 5.14 7.30
N ALA A 63 0.67 4.48 8.24
CA ALA A 63 0.44 5.07 9.56
C ALA A 63 1.78 5.32 10.29
N ARG A 64 1.94 6.49 10.91
CA ARG A 64 3.15 6.85 11.66
C ARG A 64 3.44 5.88 12.82
N SER A 65 2.40 5.26 13.37
CA SER A 65 2.51 4.24 14.43
C SER A 65 2.87 2.84 13.93
N ALA A 66 3.03 2.63 12.62
CA ALA A 66 3.38 1.32 12.07
C ALA A 66 4.81 0.92 12.48
N GLY A 67 4.98 -0.30 12.98
CA GLY A 67 6.29 -0.83 13.37
C GLY A 67 7.31 -0.91 12.23
N SER A 68 6.83 -0.96 10.98
CA SER A 68 7.68 -0.94 9.78
C SER A 68 8.09 0.45 9.31
N MET A 69 7.54 1.53 9.90
CA MET A 69 7.80 2.92 9.49
C MET A 69 9.31 3.23 9.38
N PRO A 70 10.19 2.86 10.35
CA PRO A 70 11.61 3.20 10.26
C PRO A 70 12.31 2.62 9.02
N ALA A 71 11.88 1.45 8.54
CA ALA A 71 12.45 0.84 7.33
C ALA A 71 12.11 1.63 6.07
N PHE A 72 10.86 2.11 5.97
CA PHE A 72 10.42 2.93 4.85
C PHE A 72 10.92 4.37 4.90
N GLU A 73 11.07 4.95 6.09
CA GLU A 73 11.64 6.28 6.24
C GLU A 73 13.12 6.37 5.87
N ARG A 74 13.89 5.33 6.22
CA ARG A 74 15.34 5.29 6.01
C ARG A 74 15.73 4.60 4.71
N GLY A 75 14.88 3.71 4.23
CA GLY A 75 15.13 2.93 3.01
C GLY A 75 15.12 3.80 1.76
N SER A 76 16.05 3.53 0.85
CA SER A 76 16.12 4.19 -0.45
C SER A 76 15.17 3.60 -1.49
N HIS A 77 14.72 2.37 -1.29
CA HIS A 77 13.87 1.63 -2.23
C HIS A 77 12.81 0.81 -1.50
N TYR A 78 11.71 0.56 -2.20
CA TYR A 78 10.68 -0.38 -1.81
C TYR A 78 9.99 -0.99 -3.03
N THR A 79 9.36 -2.13 -2.82
CA THR A 79 8.63 -2.83 -3.88
C THR A 79 7.14 -2.84 -3.54
N ILE A 80 6.30 -2.51 -4.51
CA ILE A 80 4.85 -2.58 -4.40
C ILE A 80 4.39 -3.76 -5.25
N ASN A 81 3.73 -4.75 -4.61
CA ASN A 81 3.17 -5.92 -5.26
C ASN A 81 1.65 -5.78 -5.27
N ILE A 82 1.05 -5.60 -6.45
CA ILE A 82 -0.41 -5.66 -6.60
C ILE A 82 -0.82 -7.12 -6.57
N LEU A 83 -1.65 -7.50 -5.60
CA LEU A 83 -2.04 -8.89 -5.39
C LEU A 83 -3.02 -9.36 -6.43
N ALA A 84 -2.85 -10.60 -6.86
CA ALA A 84 -3.81 -11.33 -7.66
C ALA A 84 -4.94 -11.91 -6.79
N ALA A 85 -6.06 -12.25 -7.41
CA ALA A 85 -7.25 -12.75 -6.74
C ALA A 85 -7.00 -14.01 -5.89
N ASP A 86 -6.06 -14.86 -6.29
CA ASP A 86 -5.66 -16.08 -5.58
C ASP A 86 -4.70 -15.82 -4.39
N GLN A 87 -4.31 -14.57 -4.14
CA GLN A 87 -3.40 -14.17 -3.08
C GLN A 87 -4.10 -13.58 -1.84
N HIS A 88 -5.39 -13.85 -1.65
CA HIS A 88 -6.16 -13.36 -0.49
C HIS A 88 -5.51 -13.73 0.85
N ALA A 89 -5.11 -14.98 1.03
CA ALA A 89 -4.44 -15.44 2.26
C ALA A 89 -3.14 -14.65 2.54
N LEU A 90 -2.44 -14.24 1.50
CA LEU A 90 -1.25 -13.41 1.60
C LEU A 90 -1.58 -11.99 2.08
N ALA A 91 -2.68 -11.41 1.57
CA ALA A 91 -3.17 -10.11 2.02
C ALA A 91 -3.47 -10.12 3.53
N GLU A 92 -4.18 -11.12 4.02
CA GLU A 92 -4.50 -11.28 5.45
C GLU A 92 -3.24 -11.47 6.30
N ARG A 93 -2.29 -12.29 5.83
CA ARG A 93 -1.02 -12.55 6.52
C ARG A 93 -0.22 -11.27 6.74
N PHE A 94 -0.11 -10.41 5.73
CA PHE A 94 0.62 -9.14 5.82
C PHE A 94 -0.17 -8.01 6.51
N ALA A 95 -1.48 -8.14 6.65
CA ALA A 95 -2.30 -7.28 7.48
C ALA A 95 -2.21 -7.64 8.98
N SER A 96 -1.78 -8.86 9.30
CA SER A 96 -1.64 -9.34 10.67
C SER A 96 -0.34 -8.85 11.34
N LYS A 97 -0.23 -9.08 12.65
CA LYS A 97 1.00 -8.82 13.43
C LYS A 97 1.92 -10.05 13.53
N ALA A 98 1.72 -11.06 12.71
CA ALA A 98 2.55 -12.28 12.73
C ALA A 98 4.03 -11.96 12.50
N ALA A 99 4.91 -12.54 13.33
CA ALA A 99 6.35 -12.29 13.27
C ALA A 99 7.01 -12.94 12.04
N ASP A 100 6.43 -14.02 11.51
CA ASP A 100 6.98 -14.85 10.44
C ASP A 100 6.28 -14.63 9.08
N ARG A 101 5.82 -13.38 8.80
CA ARG A 101 5.09 -13.05 7.58
C ARG A 101 5.81 -13.46 6.30
N PHE A 102 7.13 -13.47 6.32
CA PHE A 102 7.98 -13.78 5.16
C PHE A 102 8.37 -15.25 5.04
N ARG A 103 8.00 -16.11 6.00
CA ARG A 103 8.34 -17.54 5.94
C ARG A 103 7.75 -18.19 4.68
N ASP A 104 8.56 -18.94 3.96
CA ASP A 104 8.19 -19.74 2.79
C ASP A 104 7.53 -18.92 1.66
N LEU A 105 7.95 -17.66 1.47
CA LEU A 105 7.34 -16.79 0.47
C LEU A 105 8.26 -16.49 -0.71
N MET A 106 7.69 -16.70 -1.91
CA MET A 106 8.20 -16.24 -3.19
C MET A 106 7.25 -15.14 -3.71
N PHE A 107 7.45 -13.90 -3.28
CA PHE A 107 6.52 -12.79 -3.54
C PHE A 107 6.27 -12.45 -4.99
N ARG A 108 7.30 -12.52 -5.82
CA ARG A 108 7.21 -12.12 -7.22
C ARG A 108 6.35 -13.07 -8.05
N GLU A 109 6.37 -14.34 -7.68
CA GLU A 109 5.60 -15.35 -8.38
C GLU A 109 4.14 -15.29 -7.94
N GLY A 110 3.27 -14.76 -8.78
CA GLY A 110 1.84 -14.73 -8.52
C GLY A 110 1.22 -13.34 -8.39
N ALA A 111 1.98 -12.28 -8.13
CA ALA A 111 1.44 -10.93 -8.15
C ALA A 111 0.86 -10.56 -9.52
N ALA A 112 -0.23 -9.78 -9.53
CA ALA A 112 -0.80 -9.26 -10.77
C ALA A 112 0.11 -8.24 -11.43
N ALA A 113 0.78 -7.40 -10.63
CA ALA A 113 1.82 -6.49 -11.08
C ALA A 113 2.81 -6.19 -9.96
N VAL A 114 4.03 -5.82 -10.32
CA VAL A 114 5.12 -5.46 -9.39
C VAL A 114 5.75 -4.16 -9.83
N PHE A 115 5.97 -3.24 -8.88
CA PHE A 115 6.69 -1.99 -9.08
C PHE A 115 7.88 -1.93 -8.14
N GLU A 116 9.09 -1.81 -8.68
CA GLU A 116 10.30 -1.51 -7.92
C GLU A 116 10.51 0.00 -7.93
N CYS A 117 10.53 0.62 -6.76
CA CYS A 117 10.48 2.06 -6.63
C CYS A 117 11.69 2.61 -5.86
N PHE A 118 12.29 3.65 -6.39
CA PHE A 118 13.11 4.56 -5.60
C PHE A 118 12.20 5.40 -4.69
N ASN A 119 12.55 5.50 -3.41
CA ASN A 119 11.80 6.25 -2.40
C ASN A 119 12.07 7.76 -2.55
N ARG A 120 11.38 8.39 -3.48
CA ARG A 120 11.67 9.72 -4.00
C ARG A 120 11.38 10.83 -3.00
N SER A 121 10.18 10.82 -2.39
CA SER A 121 9.77 11.85 -1.45
C SER A 121 8.72 11.35 -0.45
N ARG A 122 8.63 12.03 0.69
CA ARG A 122 7.74 11.70 1.79
C ARG A 122 7.10 12.95 2.33
N TYR A 123 5.83 12.84 2.68
CA TYR A 123 5.03 13.94 3.21
C TYR A 123 4.30 13.47 4.46
N GLU A 124 4.56 14.14 5.58
CA GLU A 124 3.83 13.89 6.82
C GLU A 124 2.49 14.62 6.75
N GLU A 125 1.40 13.85 6.80
CA GLU A 125 0.04 14.38 6.79
C GLU A 125 -0.81 13.67 7.87
N GLY A 126 -1.17 14.41 8.91
CA GLY A 126 -1.96 13.88 10.02
C GLY A 126 -1.25 12.73 10.76
N ASP A 127 -1.92 11.58 10.85
CA ASP A 127 -1.42 10.36 11.46
C ASP A 127 -0.71 9.41 10.48
N HIS A 128 -0.50 9.84 9.23
CA HIS A 128 0.15 9.08 8.17
C HIS A 128 1.33 9.82 7.55
N VAL A 129 2.15 9.05 6.83
CA VAL A 129 3.17 9.54 5.91
C VAL A 129 2.79 9.05 4.51
N ILE A 130 2.73 9.98 3.55
CA ILE A 130 2.56 9.68 2.14
C ILE A 130 3.95 9.48 1.53
N PHE A 131 4.18 8.33 0.94
CA PHE A 131 5.39 7.99 0.19
C PHE A 131 5.14 8.14 -1.30
N VAL A 132 5.99 8.87 -1.98
CA VAL A 132 5.99 8.95 -3.45
C VAL A 132 7.19 8.18 -3.96
N GLY A 133 6.93 7.17 -4.77
CA GLY A 133 7.95 6.34 -5.39
C GLY A 133 8.12 6.66 -6.86
N GLU A 134 9.36 6.78 -7.31
CA GLU A 134 9.71 6.78 -8.72
C GLU A 134 9.92 5.34 -9.17
N VAL A 135 9.13 4.90 -10.14
CA VAL A 135 9.17 3.53 -10.62
C VAL A 135 10.37 3.32 -11.51
N GLU A 136 11.30 2.48 -11.08
CA GLU A 136 12.49 2.11 -11.85
C GLU A 136 12.27 0.86 -12.70
N ARG A 137 11.41 -0.05 -12.22
CA ARG A 137 11.04 -1.29 -12.92
C ARG A 137 9.59 -1.62 -12.63
N CYS A 138 8.88 -2.11 -13.65
CA CYS A 138 7.54 -2.66 -13.46
C CYS A 138 7.34 -3.91 -14.30
N GLU A 139 6.58 -4.84 -13.78
CA GLU A 139 6.18 -6.09 -14.43
C GLU A 139 4.68 -6.29 -14.24
N GLN A 140 4.03 -6.86 -15.23
CA GLN A 140 2.61 -7.22 -15.19
C GLN A 140 2.45 -8.67 -15.65
N ARG A 141 1.66 -9.44 -14.92
CA ARG A 141 1.29 -10.80 -15.31
C ARG A 141 0.05 -10.76 -16.23
N ALA A 142 0.22 -11.15 -17.47
CA ALA A 142 -0.87 -11.21 -18.43
C ALA A 142 -2.00 -12.13 -17.95
N GLY A 143 -3.25 -11.66 -18.06
CA GLY A 143 -4.45 -12.43 -17.68
C GLY A 143 -4.68 -12.55 -16.16
N ALA A 144 -3.84 -11.97 -15.31
CA ALA A 144 -4.07 -11.97 -13.87
C ALA A 144 -5.31 -11.14 -13.51
N GLN A 145 -6.15 -11.68 -12.64
CA GLN A 145 -7.26 -10.95 -12.03
C GLN A 145 -6.77 -10.34 -10.72
N PRO A 146 -6.98 -9.04 -10.47
CA PRO A 146 -6.55 -8.41 -9.24
C PRO A 146 -7.43 -8.80 -8.06
N LEU A 147 -6.85 -8.84 -6.85
CA LEU A 147 -7.61 -8.89 -5.61
C LEU A 147 -8.21 -7.51 -5.32
N ILE A 148 -9.49 -7.48 -4.96
CA ILE A 148 -10.26 -6.26 -4.73
C ILE A 148 -10.63 -6.16 -3.24
N PHE A 149 -10.57 -4.94 -2.71
CA PHE A 149 -11.03 -4.62 -1.35
C PHE A 149 -12.14 -3.56 -1.42
N HIS A 150 -13.29 -3.90 -0.82
CA HIS A 150 -14.45 -3.01 -0.77
C HIS A 150 -15.28 -3.29 0.47
N GLY A 151 -15.73 -2.25 1.16
CA GLY A 151 -16.63 -2.38 2.32
C GLY A 151 -16.03 -3.24 3.45
N GLY A 152 -14.71 -3.27 3.63
CA GLY A 152 -14.04 -4.08 4.63
C GLY A 152 -13.86 -5.56 4.26
N ARG A 153 -14.11 -5.94 3.01
CA ARG A 153 -14.04 -7.33 2.51
C ARG A 153 -13.17 -7.45 1.27
N TYR A 154 -12.60 -8.63 1.07
CA TYR A 154 -11.90 -9.00 -0.15
C TYR A 154 -12.83 -9.65 -1.15
N PHE A 155 -12.61 -9.37 -2.43
CA PHE A 155 -13.34 -9.95 -3.55
C PHE A 155 -12.36 -10.38 -4.64
N THR A 156 -12.66 -11.49 -5.28
CA THR A 156 -11.94 -11.97 -6.47
C THR A 156 -12.58 -11.47 -7.76
N GLU A 157 -13.87 -11.12 -7.68
CA GLU A 157 -14.67 -10.55 -8.77
C GLU A 157 -15.61 -9.51 -8.18
N LEU A 158 -15.85 -8.43 -8.90
CA LEU A 158 -16.99 -7.55 -8.59
C LEU A 158 -18.21 -8.11 -9.30
N PRO A 159 -19.29 -8.47 -8.59
CA PRO A 159 -20.56 -8.80 -9.23
C PRO A 159 -21.06 -7.56 -9.98
N LEU A 160 -21.29 -7.71 -11.28
CA LEU A 160 -21.92 -6.71 -12.14
C LEU A 160 -23.41 -6.67 -11.87
#